data_af8be5ac65108280cb58353b9c48d87c
#
_entry.id   af8be5ac65108280cb58353b9c48d87c
#
_cell.length_a   1.000
_cell.length_b   1.000
_cell.length_c   1.000
_cell.angle_alpha   90.00
_cell.angle_beta   90.00
_cell.angle_gamma   90.00
#
_symmetry.space_group_name_H-M   'P 1'
#
loop_
_entity.id
_entity.type
_entity.pdbx_description
1 polymer ?
#
loop_
_entity_poly.entity_id
_entity_poly.type
_entity_poly.pdbx_seq_one_letter_code
_entity_poly.pdbx_strand_id
1 'polypeptide(L)'
;VNTLKKHDAMDYSIVVSSTASDPASLQYIAPYAGTAMAEYFMHKGKDVLIVYDDLSKHAVAYRAISLLLERSPGREAYPGDVFYLHSRLLERSSHLSDKLGGGSITALPKHRPVMFPHIFLPTLFPLPMVRSSSRATCSTQV
;
A
#
# COMPACT_ATOMS: atom_id res chain seq x y z
N VAL A 1 -1.24 2.20 -18.29
CA VAL A 1 -2.50 1.86 -18.93
C VAL A 1 -2.29 1.33 -20.32
N ASN A 2 -1.60 2.07 -21.23
CA ASN A 2 -1.41 1.62 -22.62
C ASN A 2 -0.70 0.26 -22.72
N THR A 3 0.28 0.00 -21.85
CA THR A 3 0.97 -1.30 -21.80
C THR A 3 0.02 -2.42 -21.37
N LEU A 4 -0.82 -2.18 -20.35
CA LEU A 4 -1.83 -3.15 -19.91
C LEU A 4 -2.84 -3.45 -21.02
N LYS A 5 -3.28 -2.43 -21.77
CA LYS A 5 -4.16 -2.63 -22.94
C LYS A 5 -3.51 -3.47 -24.02
N LYS A 6 -2.20 -3.29 -24.28
CA LYS A 6 -1.47 -4.07 -25.29
C LYS A 6 -1.34 -5.56 -24.96
N HIS A 7 -1.44 -5.90 -23.69
CA HIS A 7 -1.31 -7.28 -23.19
C HIS A 7 -2.64 -7.85 -22.70
N ASP A 8 -3.77 -7.23 -23.07
CA ASP A 8 -5.13 -7.64 -22.68
C ASP A 8 -5.31 -7.84 -21.16
N ALA A 9 -4.52 -7.09 -20.38
CA ALA A 9 -4.50 -7.18 -18.92
C ALA A 9 -5.55 -6.27 -18.24
N MET A 10 -6.33 -5.52 -19.03
CA MET A 10 -7.34 -4.60 -18.49
C MET A 10 -8.55 -5.33 -17.90
N ASP A 11 -8.86 -6.53 -18.38
CA ASP A 11 -10.05 -7.30 -17.96
C ASP A 11 -9.99 -7.74 -16.49
N TYR A 12 -8.76 -7.88 -15.96
CA TYR A 12 -8.53 -8.27 -14.56
C TYR A 12 -7.78 -7.19 -13.76
N SER A 13 -7.63 -5.97 -14.29
CA SER A 13 -6.88 -4.89 -13.65
C SER A 13 -7.76 -3.70 -13.35
N ILE A 14 -7.60 -3.13 -12.16
CA ILE A 14 -8.22 -1.87 -11.76
C ILE A 14 -7.12 -0.82 -11.63
N VAL A 15 -7.27 0.30 -12.30
CA VAL A 15 -6.32 1.42 -12.23
C VAL A 15 -6.96 2.56 -11.46
N VAL A 16 -6.44 2.85 -10.28
CA VAL A 16 -6.80 4.03 -9.49
C VAL A 16 -5.73 5.08 -9.73
N SER A 17 -6.10 6.21 -10.32
CA SER A 17 -5.16 7.26 -10.68
C SER A 17 -5.52 8.56 -9.97
N SER A 18 -4.51 9.16 -9.34
CA SER A 18 -4.54 10.55 -8.89
C SER A 18 -3.24 11.21 -9.35
N THR A 19 -3.37 12.28 -10.12
CA THR A 19 -2.25 12.96 -10.77
C THR A 19 -1.70 14.09 -9.88
N ALA A 20 -0.52 14.61 -10.22
CA ALA A 20 0.08 15.72 -9.48
C ALA A 20 -0.73 17.04 -9.60
N SER A 21 -1.65 17.12 -10.56
CA SER A 21 -2.57 18.26 -10.73
C SER A 21 -3.81 18.17 -9.86
N ASP A 22 -4.08 16.99 -9.27
CA ASP A 22 -5.24 16.81 -8.40
C ASP A 22 -5.00 17.42 -7.00
N PRO A 23 -6.05 17.82 -6.30
CA PRO A 23 -5.95 18.29 -4.91
C PRO A 23 -5.24 17.27 -4.01
N ALA A 24 -4.48 17.77 -3.04
CA ALA A 24 -3.75 16.91 -2.09
C ALA A 24 -4.65 15.91 -1.35
N SER A 25 -5.91 16.28 -1.10
CA SER A 25 -6.90 15.39 -0.49
C SER A 25 -7.20 14.16 -1.34
N LEU A 26 -7.31 14.31 -2.65
CA LEU A 26 -7.53 13.18 -3.57
C LEU A 26 -6.29 12.31 -3.66
N GLN A 27 -5.10 12.91 -3.76
CA GLN A 27 -3.84 12.17 -3.74
C GLN A 27 -3.64 11.39 -2.43
N TYR A 28 -4.13 11.94 -1.30
CA TYR A 28 -4.10 11.28 -0.01
C TYR A 28 -5.05 10.08 0.07
N ILE A 29 -6.26 10.19 -0.47
CA ILE A 29 -7.29 9.14 -0.37
C ILE A 29 -7.06 8.01 -1.38
N ALA A 30 -6.45 8.28 -2.54
CA ALA A 30 -6.33 7.33 -3.63
C ALA A 30 -5.73 5.96 -3.21
N PRO A 31 -4.62 5.85 -2.47
CA PRO A 31 -4.08 4.57 -2.03
C PRO A 31 -5.04 3.80 -1.12
N TYR A 32 -5.75 4.50 -0.24
CA TYR A 32 -6.73 3.88 0.66
C TYR A 32 -7.94 3.34 -0.12
N ALA A 33 -8.42 4.09 -1.11
CA ALA A 33 -9.50 3.64 -1.98
C ALA A 33 -9.10 2.39 -2.77
N GLY A 34 -7.88 2.37 -3.35
CA GLY A 34 -7.33 1.20 -4.03
C GLY A 34 -7.24 -0.02 -3.12
N THR A 35 -6.76 0.17 -1.88
CA THR A 35 -6.67 -0.91 -0.89
C THR A 35 -8.06 -1.44 -0.50
N ALA A 36 -9.06 -0.57 -0.33
CA ALA A 36 -10.41 -0.99 0.00
C ALA A 36 -11.04 -1.84 -1.13
N MET A 37 -10.76 -1.50 -2.39
CA MET A 37 -11.18 -2.34 -3.51
C MET A 37 -10.45 -3.71 -3.49
N ALA A 38 -9.17 -3.74 -3.17
CA ALA A 38 -8.41 -4.98 -3.03
C ALA A 38 -8.98 -5.88 -1.91
N GLU A 39 -9.32 -5.30 -0.76
CA GLU A 39 -9.95 -6.03 0.35
C GLU A 39 -11.29 -6.66 -0.04
N TYR A 40 -12.07 -5.97 -0.85
CA TYR A 40 -13.34 -6.54 -1.34
C TYR A 40 -13.13 -7.85 -2.11
N PHE A 41 -12.10 -7.91 -2.97
CA PHE A 41 -11.77 -9.15 -3.68
C PHE A 41 -11.14 -10.20 -2.78
N MET A 42 -10.30 -9.80 -1.84
CA MET A 42 -9.71 -10.69 -0.84
C MET A 42 -10.80 -11.39 -0.02
N HIS A 43 -11.81 -10.65 0.44
CA HIS A 43 -12.94 -11.22 1.17
C HIS A 43 -13.83 -12.15 0.32
N LYS A 44 -13.72 -12.08 -1.00
CA LYS A 44 -14.34 -13.03 -1.93
C LYS A 44 -13.46 -14.26 -2.22
N GLY A 45 -12.39 -14.46 -1.49
CA GLY A 45 -11.48 -15.58 -1.66
C GLY A 45 -10.54 -15.46 -2.86
N LYS A 46 -10.34 -14.23 -3.39
CA LYS A 46 -9.43 -14.00 -4.52
C LYS A 46 -8.07 -13.49 -4.04
N ASP A 47 -7.04 -13.83 -4.81
CA ASP A 47 -5.70 -13.29 -4.61
C ASP A 47 -5.55 -11.99 -5.40
N VAL A 48 -5.07 -10.94 -4.73
CA VAL A 48 -4.94 -9.60 -5.29
C VAL A 48 -3.51 -9.11 -5.17
N LEU A 49 -2.97 -8.60 -6.27
CA LEU A 49 -1.72 -7.86 -6.29
C LEU A 49 -2.02 -6.36 -6.35
N ILE A 50 -1.59 -5.60 -5.36
CA ILE A 50 -1.71 -4.15 -5.36
C ILE A 50 -0.34 -3.49 -5.50
N VAL A 51 -0.21 -2.58 -6.45
CA VAL A 51 1.03 -1.81 -6.71
C VAL A 51 0.78 -0.35 -6.39
N TYR A 52 1.57 0.21 -5.47
CA TYR A 52 1.53 1.64 -5.14
C TYR A 52 2.65 2.38 -5.88
N ASP A 53 2.33 3.19 -6.86
CA ASP A 53 3.30 4.01 -7.63
C ASP A 53 2.96 5.49 -7.51
N ASP A 54 3.51 6.24 -6.56
CA ASP A 54 4.41 5.85 -5.49
C ASP A 54 3.92 6.39 -4.14
N LEU A 55 4.35 5.78 -3.05
CA LEU A 55 4.02 6.22 -1.70
C LEU A 55 4.75 7.52 -1.29
N SER A 56 5.79 7.93 -2.02
CA SER A 56 6.46 9.20 -1.79
C SER A 56 5.54 10.38 -2.09
N LYS A 57 4.77 10.31 -3.16
CA LYS A 57 3.76 11.33 -3.49
C LYS A 57 2.64 11.38 -2.46
N HIS A 58 2.24 10.22 -1.96
CA HIS A 58 1.26 10.12 -0.88
C HIS A 58 1.74 10.83 0.39
N ALA A 59 3.01 10.66 0.78
CA ALA A 59 3.60 11.37 1.91
C ALA A 59 3.68 12.89 1.68
N VAL A 60 4.01 13.33 0.47
CA VAL A 60 4.02 14.76 0.10
C VAL A 60 2.62 15.37 0.20
N ALA A 61 1.59 14.68 -0.28
CA ALA A 61 0.21 15.09 -0.15
C ALA A 61 -0.21 15.22 1.33
N TYR A 62 0.17 14.23 2.15
CA TYR A 62 -0.09 14.27 3.59
C TYR A 62 0.63 15.44 4.29
N ARG A 63 1.88 15.73 3.91
CA ARG A 63 2.61 16.90 4.40
C ARG A 63 1.87 18.21 4.06
N ALA A 64 1.41 18.35 2.81
CA ALA A 64 0.68 19.54 2.40
C ALA A 64 -0.60 19.73 3.21
N ILE A 65 -1.39 18.69 3.42
CA ILE A 65 -2.60 18.72 4.25
C ILE A 65 -2.25 19.08 5.71
N SER A 66 -1.22 18.48 6.27
CA SER A 66 -0.81 18.71 7.66
C SER A 66 -0.34 20.15 7.91
N LEU A 67 0.35 20.74 6.93
CA LEU A 67 0.76 22.14 7.00
C LEU A 67 -0.44 23.09 6.90
N LEU A 68 -1.43 22.78 6.07
CA LEU A 68 -2.68 23.56 6.00
C LEU A 68 -3.50 23.47 7.29
N LEU A 69 -3.37 22.39 8.04
CA LEU A 69 -4.01 22.20 9.35
C LEU A 69 -3.16 22.76 10.51
N GLU A 70 -2.10 23.53 10.20
CA GLU A 70 -1.20 24.14 11.18
C GLU A 70 -0.59 23.15 12.18
N ARG A 71 -0.45 21.88 11.78
CA ARG A 71 0.21 20.86 12.62
C ARG A 71 1.71 21.13 12.69
N SER A 72 2.25 20.95 13.90
CA SER A 72 3.69 21.14 14.13
C SER A 72 4.54 20.30 13.17
N PRO A 73 5.38 20.91 12.34
CA PRO A 73 6.23 20.16 11.42
C PRO A 73 7.38 19.48 12.16
N GLY A 74 7.65 18.26 11.78
CA GLY A 74 8.84 17.52 12.18
C GLY A 74 10.00 17.69 11.20
N ARG A 75 10.87 16.70 11.13
CA ARG A 75 12.02 16.69 10.21
C ARG A 75 11.55 16.82 8.75
N GLU A 76 12.22 17.68 7.98
CA GLU A 76 11.90 17.96 6.58
C GLU A 76 10.46 18.45 6.35
N ALA A 77 9.89 19.10 7.36
CA ALA A 77 8.50 19.56 7.36
C ALA A 77 7.45 18.44 7.24
N TYR A 78 7.82 17.18 7.41
CA TYR A 78 6.86 16.08 7.51
C TYR A 78 6.27 16.00 8.92
N PRO A 79 4.98 15.68 9.06
CA PRO A 79 4.41 15.41 10.37
C PRO A 79 5.03 14.14 10.97
N GLY A 80 5.18 14.10 12.30
CA GLY A 80 5.84 13.00 13.00
C GLY A 80 5.18 11.63 12.83
N ASP A 81 3.91 11.61 12.43
CA ASP A 81 3.12 10.40 12.20
C ASP A 81 3.12 9.89 10.74
N VAL A 82 3.99 10.41 9.88
CA VAL A 82 4.08 9.96 8.48
C VAL A 82 4.40 8.46 8.36
N PHE A 83 5.16 7.91 9.28
CA PHE A 83 5.42 6.48 9.34
C PHE A 83 4.15 5.67 9.58
N TYR A 84 3.32 6.10 10.51
CA TYR A 84 2.04 5.47 10.81
C TYR A 84 1.08 5.52 9.61
N LEU A 85 1.15 6.56 8.80
CA LEU A 85 0.39 6.68 7.55
C LEU A 85 0.63 5.48 6.61
N HIS A 86 1.89 5.12 6.41
CA HIS A 86 2.25 4.01 5.52
C HIS A 86 2.09 2.65 6.19
N SER A 87 2.41 2.51 7.48
CA SER A 87 2.24 1.25 8.21
C SER A 87 0.81 0.77 8.16
N ARG A 88 -0.15 1.62 8.55
CA ARG A 88 -1.57 1.25 8.55
C ARG A 88 -2.12 0.93 7.16
N LEU A 89 -1.52 1.49 6.09
CA LEU A 89 -1.90 1.17 4.73
C LEU A 89 -1.39 -0.23 4.33
N LEU A 90 -0.13 -0.50 4.62
CA LEU A 90 0.54 -1.73 4.19
C LEU A 90 0.18 -2.94 5.08
N GLU A 91 -0.14 -2.72 6.34
CA GLU A 91 -0.61 -3.78 7.25
C GLU A 91 -1.97 -4.36 6.86
N ARG A 92 -2.72 -3.68 5.99
CA ARG A 92 -3.94 -4.23 5.39
C ARG A 92 -3.67 -5.38 4.42
N SER A 93 -2.43 -5.50 3.93
CA SER A 93 -2.00 -6.63 3.11
C SER A 93 -1.86 -7.87 3.97
N SER A 94 -2.68 -8.86 3.71
CA SER A 94 -2.77 -10.06 4.53
C SER A 94 -3.23 -11.25 3.71
N HIS A 95 -3.07 -12.44 4.26
CA HIS A 95 -3.66 -13.68 3.75
C HIS A 95 -4.71 -14.14 4.76
N LEU A 96 -5.93 -14.28 4.32
CA LEU A 96 -7.03 -14.78 5.15
C LEU A 96 -6.92 -16.29 5.36
N SER A 97 -7.38 -16.76 6.50
CA SER A 97 -7.52 -18.20 6.75
C SER A 97 -8.62 -18.79 5.87
N ASP A 98 -8.59 -20.11 5.64
CA ASP A 98 -9.59 -20.81 4.83
C ASP A 98 -11.01 -20.63 5.38
N LYS A 99 -11.15 -20.46 6.71
CA LYS A 99 -12.42 -20.16 7.38
C LYS A 99 -13.01 -18.81 6.98
N LEU A 100 -12.17 -17.87 6.51
CA LEU A 100 -12.54 -16.52 6.08
C LEU A 100 -12.50 -16.35 4.57
N GLY A 101 -12.38 -17.45 3.83
CA GLY A 101 -12.39 -17.46 2.37
C GLY A 101 -11.04 -17.64 1.70
N GLY A 102 -9.92 -17.65 2.45
CA GLY A 102 -8.58 -17.96 1.92
C GLY A 102 -7.93 -16.94 0.99
N GLY A 103 -8.59 -15.81 0.70
CA GLY A 103 -8.06 -14.79 -0.20
C GLY A 103 -6.84 -14.05 0.36
N SER A 104 -6.07 -13.41 -0.52
CA SER A 104 -4.85 -12.69 -0.12
C SER A 104 -4.68 -11.36 -0.83
N ILE A 105 -3.94 -10.44 -0.17
CA ILE A 105 -3.43 -9.22 -0.78
C ILE A 105 -1.91 -9.20 -0.67
N THR A 106 -1.25 -9.08 -1.81
CA THR A 106 0.20 -8.82 -1.90
C THR A 106 0.41 -7.37 -2.29
N ALA A 107 1.10 -6.60 -1.45
CA ALA A 107 1.40 -5.19 -1.71
C ALA A 107 2.82 -5.01 -2.24
N LEU A 108 2.97 -4.28 -3.33
CA LEU A 108 4.24 -3.84 -3.88
C LEU A 108 4.34 -2.31 -3.83
N PRO A 109 4.88 -1.75 -2.75
CA PRO A 109 5.09 -0.32 -2.65
C PRO A 109 6.33 0.10 -3.45
N LYS A 110 6.18 1.04 -4.38
CA LYS A 110 7.29 1.74 -4.97
C LYS A 110 7.64 2.95 -4.10
N HIS A 111 8.88 3.04 -3.72
CA HIS A 111 9.39 4.09 -2.84
C HIS A 111 10.68 4.69 -3.40
N ARG A 112 10.82 6.01 -3.33
CA ARG A 112 12.08 6.67 -3.65
C ARG A 112 12.98 6.66 -2.41
N PRO A 113 14.19 6.09 -2.48
CA PRO A 113 15.07 5.93 -1.31
C PRO A 113 15.52 7.25 -0.67
N VAL A 114 15.31 8.37 -1.35
CA VAL A 114 15.74 9.70 -0.88
C VAL A 114 14.94 10.18 0.35
N MET A 115 13.73 9.70 0.55
CA MET A 115 12.83 10.27 1.56
C MET A 115 12.95 9.63 2.94
N PHE A 116 13.23 8.32 3.01
CA PHE A 116 13.36 7.60 4.29
C PHE A 116 14.37 6.44 4.18
N PRO A 117 15.69 6.73 4.02
CA PRO A 117 16.66 5.66 3.74
C PRO A 117 16.85 4.66 4.88
N HIS A 118 16.48 5.01 6.11
CA HIS A 118 16.78 4.18 7.29
C HIS A 118 15.54 3.65 8.03
N ILE A 119 14.36 4.21 7.79
CA ILE A 119 13.18 3.87 8.57
C ILE A 119 12.30 2.83 7.86
N PHE A 120 12.33 2.81 6.54
CA PHE A 120 11.39 2.01 5.75
C PHE A 120 11.87 0.61 5.40
N LEU A 121 13.17 0.41 5.18
CA LEU A 121 13.68 -0.89 4.76
C LEU A 121 13.60 -2.01 5.81
N PRO A 122 13.92 -1.79 7.08
CA PRO A 122 13.93 -2.89 8.04
C PRO A 122 12.54 -3.33 8.52
N THR A 123 11.55 -2.44 8.47
CA THR A 123 10.24 -2.69 9.08
C THR A 123 9.17 -3.20 8.12
N LEU A 124 9.30 -2.89 6.84
CA LEU A 124 8.28 -3.24 5.85
C LEU A 124 8.56 -4.54 5.09
N PHE A 125 9.83 -4.90 4.94
CA PHE A 125 10.20 -6.10 4.21
C PHE A 125 9.98 -7.44 4.96
N PRO A 126 10.05 -7.53 6.29
CA PRO A 126 9.83 -8.82 6.94
C PRO A 126 8.37 -9.19 7.18
N LEU A 127 7.43 -8.24 7.20
CA LEU A 127 6.09 -8.54 7.70
C LEU A 127 5.15 -9.24 6.70
N PRO A 128 5.02 -8.83 5.43
CA PRO A 128 4.13 -9.53 4.51
C PRO A 128 4.72 -10.84 3.98
N MET A 129 6.03 -10.89 3.75
CA MET A 129 6.68 -12.11 3.24
C MET A 129 6.81 -13.21 4.29
N VAL A 130 7.03 -12.85 5.56
CA VAL A 130 7.13 -13.83 6.64
C VAL A 130 5.79 -14.51 6.94
N ARG A 131 4.67 -13.81 6.76
CA ARG A 131 3.36 -14.43 6.98
C ARG A 131 2.95 -15.43 5.91
N SER A 132 3.34 -15.23 4.68
CA SER A 132 3.09 -16.21 3.62
C SER A 132 4.07 -17.41 3.69
N SER A 133 5.32 -17.18 4.08
CA SER A 133 6.31 -18.26 4.19
C SER A 133 6.19 -19.06 5.49
N SER A 134 5.72 -18.47 6.58
CA SER A 134 5.51 -19.21 7.83
C SER A 134 4.39 -20.25 7.73
N ARG A 135 3.49 -20.08 6.78
CA ARG A 135 2.47 -21.09 6.52
C ARG A 135 2.99 -22.27 5.72
N ALA A 136 3.95 -22.06 4.84
CA ALA A 136 4.62 -23.13 4.10
C ALA A 136 5.52 -23.99 5.01
N THR A 137 6.11 -23.40 6.05
CA THR A 137 6.95 -24.13 7.02
C THR A 137 6.15 -24.84 8.10
N CYS A 138 4.95 -24.38 8.42
CA CYS A 138 4.12 -25.04 9.44
C CYS A 138 3.40 -26.28 8.91
N SER A 139 3.27 -26.47 7.61
CA SER A 139 2.66 -27.67 7.00
C SER A 139 3.66 -28.81 6.75
N THR A 140 4.94 -28.59 7.05
CA THR A 140 6.00 -29.59 6.77
C THR A 140 6.58 -30.23 8.04
N GLN A 141 6.02 -29.95 9.21
CA GLN A 141 6.48 -30.50 10.49
C GLN A 141 5.35 -31.12 11.32
N VAL A 142 4.56 -31.94 10.71
CA VAL A 142 3.77 -32.96 11.43
C VAL A 142 3.82 -34.24 10.59
#